data_d761150d4b0db0849f5b452554aa9937
#
_entry.id   d761150d4b0db0849f5b452554aa9937
#
_cell.length_a   1.000
_cell.length_b   1.000
_cell.length_c   1.000
_cell.angle_alpha   90.00
_cell.angle_beta   90.00
_cell.angle_gamma   90.00
#
_symmetry.space_group_name_H-M   'P 1'
#
loop_
_entity.id
_entity.type
_entity.pdbx_description
1 polymer ?
#
loop_
_entity_poly.entity_id
_entity_poly.type
_entity_poly.pdbx_seq_one_letter_code
_entity_poly.pdbx_strand_id
1 'polypeptide(L)'
;MDLKEYLEYVNQGKKVIAGSREHNFMHELAQEAMKITTALNNGYHEPDKIRELMSKLIGKEVDESFGLFPPFYTDCGKNIEIGKNVFINAGCKFQDQGGITIKDGVLIGHNVVLATLNHDINPNKRGDMQPKPIVIGENVWIGSNSTILPGVTIGKGSIIAAGAVVTKDVDENVVVGGVPAKFIKKIEE
;
A
#
# COMPACT_ATOMS: atom_id res chain seq x y z
N MET A 1 -16.69 -5.53 16.72
CA MET A 1 -15.92 -4.38 16.17
C MET A 1 -16.50 -4.09 14.81
N ASP A 2 -16.66 -2.84 14.50
CA ASP A 2 -16.99 -2.45 13.14
C ASP A 2 -15.74 -1.88 12.41
N LEU A 3 -15.88 -1.63 11.10
CA LEU A 3 -14.78 -1.16 10.27
C LEU A 3 -14.23 0.20 10.75
N LYS A 4 -15.11 1.11 11.17
CA LYS A 4 -14.71 2.44 11.62
C LYS A 4 -13.86 2.36 12.90
N GLU A 5 -14.33 1.60 13.88
CA GLU A 5 -13.58 1.35 15.14
C GLU A 5 -12.20 0.75 14.86
N TYR A 6 -12.14 -0.23 13.92
CA TYR A 6 -10.88 -0.87 13.56
C TYR A 6 -9.91 0.11 12.89
N LEU A 7 -10.36 0.86 11.88
CA LEU A 7 -9.52 1.83 11.19
C LEU A 7 -9.05 2.95 12.12
N GLU A 8 -9.90 3.45 13.01
CA GLU A 8 -9.51 4.41 14.05
C GLU A 8 -8.42 3.84 14.96
N TYR A 9 -8.52 2.57 15.34
CA TYR A 9 -7.54 1.90 16.19
C TYR A 9 -6.17 1.79 15.52
N VAL A 10 -6.11 1.26 14.31
CA VAL A 10 -4.83 1.03 13.60
C VAL A 10 -4.20 2.32 13.11
N ASN A 11 -5.00 3.33 12.71
CA ASN A 11 -4.52 4.63 12.25
C ASN A 11 -3.96 5.51 13.39
N GLN A 12 -4.30 5.18 14.65
CA GLN A 12 -3.63 5.75 15.83
C GLN A 12 -2.28 5.07 16.12
N GLY A 13 -1.84 4.11 15.31
CA GLY A 13 -0.61 3.36 15.51
C GLY A 13 -0.66 2.40 16.70
N LYS A 14 -1.84 2.02 17.16
CA LYS A 14 -2.01 1.08 18.28
C LYS A 14 -1.61 -0.32 17.85
N LYS A 15 -0.84 -1.00 18.69
CA LYS A 15 -0.39 -2.38 18.45
C LYS A 15 -1.58 -3.35 18.40
N VAL A 16 -1.64 -4.16 17.36
CA VAL A 16 -2.59 -5.27 17.26
C VAL A 16 -2.01 -6.48 17.98
N ILE A 17 -2.63 -6.86 19.09
CA ILE A 17 -2.18 -8.00 19.90
C ILE A 17 -2.75 -9.30 19.34
N ALA A 18 -1.91 -10.31 19.20
CA ALA A 18 -2.31 -11.61 18.70
C ALA A 18 -3.47 -12.22 19.53
N GLY A 19 -4.53 -12.64 18.84
CA GLY A 19 -5.75 -13.19 19.45
C GLY A 19 -6.70 -12.13 20.01
N SER A 20 -6.38 -10.84 19.92
CA SER A 20 -7.29 -9.77 20.35
C SER A 20 -8.51 -9.65 19.41
N ARG A 21 -9.47 -8.82 19.81
CA ARG A 21 -10.64 -8.47 19.00
C ARG A 21 -10.22 -7.84 17.65
N GLU A 22 -9.23 -6.95 17.68
CA GLU A 22 -8.67 -6.27 16.52
C GLU A 22 -7.99 -7.24 15.57
N HIS A 23 -7.22 -8.19 16.12
CA HIS A 23 -6.56 -9.24 15.36
C HIS A 23 -7.56 -10.15 14.63
N ASN A 24 -8.63 -10.57 15.32
CA ASN A 24 -9.67 -11.41 14.72
C ASN A 24 -10.42 -10.66 13.61
N PHE A 25 -10.78 -9.39 13.86
CA PHE A 25 -11.45 -8.57 12.86
C PHE A 25 -10.57 -8.30 11.62
N MET A 26 -9.27 -8.10 11.81
CA MET A 26 -8.31 -8.00 10.73
C MET A 26 -8.35 -9.24 9.81
N HIS A 27 -8.46 -10.44 10.37
CA HIS A 27 -8.59 -11.66 9.57
C HIS A 27 -9.93 -11.75 8.82
N GLU A 28 -11.02 -11.25 9.40
CA GLU A 28 -12.32 -11.16 8.72
C GLU A 28 -12.21 -10.24 7.49
N LEU A 29 -11.60 -9.06 7.64
CA LEU A 29 -11.35 -8.13 6.53
C LEU A 29 -10.46 -8.75 5.45
N ALA A 30 -9.44 -9.52 5.84
CA ALA A 30 -8.59 -10.22 4.88
C ALA A 30 -9.36 -11.25 4.04
N GLN A 31 -10.32 -11.97 4.63
CA GLN A 31 -11.19 -12.88 3.89
C GLN A 31 -12.07 -12.14 2.87
N GLU A 32 -12.58 -10.96 3.22
CA GLU A 32 -13.35 -10.13 2.29
C GLU A 32 -12.46 -9.60 1.15
N ALA A 33 -11.27 -9.11 1.47
CA ALA A 33 -10.31 -8.64 0.46
C ALA A 33 -9.93 -9.76 -0.51
N MET A 34 -9.66 -10.99 -0.02
CA MET A 34 -9.35 -12.14 -0.86
C MET A 34 -10.48 -12.51 -1.83
N LYS A 35 -11.75 -12.42 -1.42
CA LYS A 35 -12.89 -12.66 -2.33
C LYS A 35 -12.90 -11.66 -3.48
N ILE A 36 -12.65 -10.38 -3.19
CA ILE A 36 -12.68 -9.32 -4.20
C ILE A 36 -11.44 -9.41 -5.10
N THR A 37 -10.25 -9.61 -4.53
CA THR A 37 -9.01 -9.73 -5.32
C THR A 37 -9.01 -11.00 -6.16
N THR A 38 -9.64 -12.08 -5.71
CA THR A 38 -9.86 -13.28 -6.54
C THR A 38 -10.71 -12.94 -7.75
N ALA A 39 -11.81 -12.19 -7.59
CA ALA A 39 -12.63 -11.75 -8.72
C ALA A 39 -11.86 -10.80 -9.66
N LEU A 40 -11.04 -9.89 -9.12
CA LEU A 40 -10.22 -8.95 -9.87
C LEU A 40 -9.13 -9.65 -10.71
N ASN A 41 -8.54 -10.71 -10.15
CA ASN A 41 -7.35 -11.36 -10.72
C ASN A 41 -7.67 -12.52 -11.66
N ASN A 42 -8.89 -13.06 -11.62
CA ASN A 42 -9.28 -14.22 -12.42
C ASN A 42 -10.10 -13.80 -13.65
N GLY A 43 -9.42 -13.77 -14.79
CA GLY A 43 -10.00 -13.43 -16.06
C GLY A 43 -9.68 -12.01 -16.55
N TYR A 44 -10.04 -11.74 -17.78
CA TYR A 44 -9.93 -10.40 -18.37
C TYR A 44 -11.10 -9.53 -17.91
N HIS A 45 -10.79 -8.30 -17.56
CA HIS A 45 -11.77 -7.25 -17.23
C HIS A 45 -11.48 -5.99 -18.04
N GLU A 46 -12.53 -5.37 -18.55
CA GLU A 46 -12.44 -4.03 -19.11
C GLU A 46 -12.07 -3.00 -18.02
N PRO A 47 -11.43 -1.86 -18.37
CA PRO A 47 -10.97 -0.87 -17.40
C PRO A 47 -12.05 -0.39 -16.42
N ASP A 48 -13.28 -0.21 -16.88
CA ASP A 48 -14.40 0.21 -16.01
C ASP A 48 -14.70 -0.84 -14.94
N LYS A 49 -14.66 -2.12 -15.30
CA LYS A 49 -14.86 -3.21 -14.35
C LYS A 49 -13.73 -3.33 -13.33
N ILE A 50 -12.50 -3.04 -13.74
CA ILE A 50 -11.36 -2.96 -12.81
C ILE A 50 -11.59 -1.84 -11.79
N ARG A 51 -12.03 -0.63 -12.23
CA ARG A 51 -12.36 0.49 -11.34
C ARG A 51 -13.50 0.16 -10.38
N GLU A 52 -14.55 -0.50 -10.85
CA GLU A 52 -15.66 -0.98 -10.01
C GLU A 52 -15.17 -1.92 -8.90
N LEU A 53 -14.35 -2.92 -9.27
CA LEU A 53 -13.81 -3.90 -8.32
C LEU A 53 -12.84 -3.25 -7.32
N MET A 54 -12.00 -2.32 -7.77
CA MET A 54 -11.12 -1.56 -6.88
C MET A 54 -11.92 -0.66 -5.94
N SER A 55 -12.95 0.03 -6.42
CA SER A 55 -13.83 0.85 -5.57
C SER A 55 -14.52 0.00 -4.49
N LYS A 56 -15.00 -1.18 -4.86
CA LYS A 56 -15.55 -2.15 -3.91
C LYS A 56 -14.50 -2.61 -2.89
N LEU A 57 -13.28 -2.90 -3.35
CA LEU A 57 -12.18 -3.36 -2.50
C LEU A 57 -11.81 -2.31 -1.46
N ILE A 58 -11.58 -1.07 -1.88
CA ILE A 58 -11.18 0.00 -0.96
C ILE A 58 -12.36 0.65 -0.20
N GLY A 59 -13.60 0.37 -0.61
CA GLY A 59 -14.80 0.93 0.02
C GLY A 59 -15.05 2.40 -0.29
N LYS A 60 -14.44 2.93 -1.35
CA LYS A 60 -14.54 4.31 -1.84
C LYS A 60 -14.47 4.27 -3.37
N GLU A 61 -15.04 5.26 -4.04
CA GLU A 61 -14.88 5.37 -5.49
C GLU A 61 -13.45 5.77 -5.85
N VAL A 62 -12.84 5.04 -6.80
CA VAL A 62 -11.61 5.49 -7.46
C VAL A 62 -11.98 6.46 -8.58
N ASP A 63 -11.09 7.44 -8.84
CA ASP A 63 -11.26 8.41 -9.93
C ASP A 63 -11.29 7.71 -11.30
N GLU A 64 -12.00 8.29 -12.28
CA GLU A 64 -12.08 7.76 -13.65
C GLU A 64 -10.73 7.62 -14.35
N SER A 65 -9.74 8.44 -13.94
CA SER A 65 -8.36 8.39 -14.42
C SER A 65 -7.51 7.27 -13.81
N PHE A 66 -8.05 6.53 -12.81
CA PHE A 66 -7.33 5.42 -12.19
C PHE A 66 -7.14 4.25 -13.14
N GLY A 67 -5.90 3.72 -13.19
CA GLY A 67 -5.55 2.54 -13.96
C GLY A 67 -4.87 1.47 -13.11
N LEU A 68 -5.21 0.20 -13.39
CA LEU A 68 -4.58 -0.95 -12.76
C LEU A 68 -4.47 -2.10 -13.75
N PHE A 69 -3.30 -2.76 -13.77
CA PHE A 69 -3.13 -4.04 -14.43
C PHE A 69 -3.12 -5.18 -13.41
N PRO A 70 -4.10 -6.08 -13.42
CA PRO A 70 -4.08 -7.28 -12.58
C PRO A 70 -2.87 -8.20 -12.90
N PRO A 71 -2.43 -9.07 -11.95
CA PRO A 71 -3.02 -9.27 -10.65
C PRO A 71 -2.61 -8.21 -9.61
N PHE A 72 -3.51 -7.95 -8.65
CA PHE A 72 -3.28 -7.08 -7.51
C PHE A 72 -3.68 -7.79 -6.23
N TYR A 73 -2.94 -7.58 -5.17
CA TYR A 73 -3.19 -8.21 -3.86
C TYR A 73 -3.18 -7.18 -2.75
N THR A 74 -4.08 -7.33 -1.79
CA THR A 74 -4.09 -6.54 -0.57
C THR A 74 -4.66 -7.35 0.59
N ASP A 75 -4.28 -6.98 1.81
CA ASP A 75 -4.68 -7.73 3.02
C ASP A 75 -6.01 -7.23 3.60
N CYS A 76 -6.34 -5.96 3.44
CA CYS A 76 -7.59 -5.36 3.95
C CYS A 76 -8.36 -4.63 2.84
N GLY A 77 -7.68 -3.84 2.05
CA GLY A 77 -8.23 -2.95 1.04
C GLY A 77 -8.83 -1.67 1.63
N LYS A 78 -9.46 -1.73 2.77
CA LYS A 78 -10.26 -0.63 3.34
C LYS A 78 -9.44 0.54 3.91
N ASN A 79 -8.12 0.38 4.05
CA ASN A 79 -7.23 1.43 4.55
C ASN A 79 -6.29 2.00 3.47
N ILE A 80 -6.81 2.04 2.24
CA ILE A 80 -6.11 2.61 1.08
C ILE A 80 -6.83 3.88 0.63
N GLU A 81 -6.07 4.97 0.44
CA GLU A 81 -6.50 6.21 -0.19
C GLU A 81 -5.79 6.33 -1.54
N ILE A 82 -6.52 6.59 -2.61
CA ILE A 82 -5.96 6.72 -3.97
C ILE A 82 -6.42 8.04 -4.59
N GLY A 83 -5.45 8.83 -5.04
CA GLY A 83 -5.67 10.08 -5.74
C GLY A 83 -6.03 9.90 -7.23
N LYS A 84 -5.99 11.01 -7.98
CA LYS A 84 -6.26 11.04 -9.42
C LYS A 84 -5.02 10.69 -10.24
N ASN A 85 -5.22 10.22 -11.47
CA ASN A 85 -4.15 9.87 -12.40
C ASN A 85 -3.13 8.87 -11.82
N VAL A 86 -3.57 7.98 -10.93
CA VAL A 86 -2.73 6.92 -10.36
C VAL A 86 -2.76 5.69 -11.26
N PHE A 87 -1.58 5.13 -11.52
CA PHE A 87 -1.46 3.89 -12.26
C PHE A 87 -0.65 2.85 -11.49
N ILE A 88 -1.20 1.63 -11.36
CA ILE A 88 -0.59 0.51 -10.65
C ILE A 88 -0.37 -0.65 -11.63
N ASN A 89 0.88 -1.06 -11.82
CA ASN A 89 1.22 -2.22 -12.65
C ASN A 89 0.96 -3.56 -11.95
N ALA A 90 0.99 -4.61 -12.75
CA ALA A 90 0.69 -5.98 -12.33
C ALA A 90 1.62 -6.52 -11.24
N GLY A 91 1.06 -7.36 -10.38
CA GLY A 91 1.80 -8.08 -9.35
C GLY A 91 2.01 -7.33 -8.05
N CYS A 92 1.48 -6.12 -7.91
CA CYS A 92 1.64 -5.33 -6.69
C CYS A 92 0.93 -5.95 -5.49
N LYS A 93 1.55 -5.79 -4.29
CA LYS A 93 1.07 -6.36 -3.02
C LYS A 93 1.07 -5.27 -1.95
N PHE A 94 -0.11 -4.94 -1.46
CA PHE A 94 -0.29 -3.90 -0.44
C PHE A 94 -0.75 -4.52 0.87
N GLN A 95 0.10 -4.47 1.88
CA GLN A 95 -0.28 -4.79 3.25
C GLN A 95 -0.75 -3.49 3.90
N ASP A 96 -2.04 -3.21 3.79
CA ASP A 96 -2.61 -1.88 3.99
C ASP A 96 -3.21 -1.61 5.39
N GLN A 97 -3.12 -2.56 6.32
CA GLN A 97 -3.75 -2.40 7.65
C GLN A 97 -3.26 -1.16 8.41
N GLY A 98 -2.00 -0.74 8.22
CA GLY A 98 -1.46 0.47 8.84
C GLY A 98 -1.77 1.79 8.10
N GLY A 99 -2.46 1.70 6.95
CA GLY A 99 -2.81 2.83 6.12
C GLY A 99 -1.83 3.08 4.96
N ILE A 100 -2.37 3.23 3.76
CA ILE A 100 -1.61 3.60 2.56
C ILE A 100 -2.31 4.79 1.90
N THR A 101 -1.59 5.89 1.76
CA THR A 101 -2.06 7.07 1.03
C THR A 101 -1.22 7.25 -0.23
N ILE A 102 -1.88 7.23 -1.39
CA ILE A 102 -1.28 7.44 -2.70
C ILE A 102 -1.88 8.73 -3.28
N LYS A 103 -1.03 9.74 -3.46
CA LYS A 103 -1.45 11.04 -3.99
C LYS A 103 -1.57 11.03 -5.51
N ASP A 104 -1.95 12.18 -6.09
CA ASP A 104 -2.21 12.32 -7.51
C ASP A 104 -0.96 12.06 -8.37
N GLY A 105 -1.17 11.48 -9.56
CA GLY A 105 -0.14 11.29 -10.57
C GLY A 105 0.91 10.23 -10.27
N VAL A 106 0.70 9.39 -9.24
CA VAL A 106 1.66 8.35 -8.84
C VAL A 106 1.67 7.21 -9.85
N LEU A 107 2.88 6.77 -10.22
CA LEU A 107 3.12 5.61 -11.06
C LEU A 107 3.80 4.50 -10.25
N ILE A 108 3.15 3.33 -10.16
CA ILE A 108 3.68 2.17 -9.43
C ILE A 108 4.04 1.06 -10.42
N GLY A 109 5.31 0.68 -10.44
CA GLY A 109 5.86 -0.38 -11.28
C GLY A 109 5.40 -1.78 -10.86
N HIS A 110 5.76 -2.79 -11.67
CA HIS A 110 5.38 -4.18 -11.41
C HIS A 110 5.94 -4.72 -10.11
N ASN A 111 5.19 -5.59 -9.45
CA ASN A 111 5.63 -6.33 -8.25
C ASN A 111 6.09 -5.45 -7.08
N VAL A 112 5.62 -4.22 -6.98
CA VAL A 112 5.91 -3.36 -5.84
C VAL A 112 5.20 -3.88 -4.59
N VAL A 113 5.93 -3.87 -3.46
CA VAL A 113 5.39 -4.22 -2.15
C VAL A 113 5.33 -2.98 -1.27
N LEU A 114 4.14 -2.69 -0.75
CA LEU A 114 3.94 -1.67 0.29
C LEU A 114 3.55 -2.40 1.59
N ALA A 115 4.46 -2.41 2.57
CA ALA A 115 4.25 -3.09 3.84
C ALA A 115 4.02 -2.07 4.97
N THR A 116 2.87 -2.12 5.63
CA THR A 116 2.53 -1.18 6.72
C THR A 116 2.59 -1.80 8.11
N LEU A 117 2.90 -3.09 8.22
CA LEU A 117 3.00 -3.80 9.50
C LEU A 117 4.41 -4.32 9.77
N ASN A 118 4.84 -4.20 11.01
CA ASN A 118 5.96 -4.98 11.56
C ASN A 118 5.45 -5.90 12.67
N HIS A 119 5.95 -7.13 12.71
CA HIS A 119 5.79 -7.99 13.87
C HIS A 119 6.66 -7.54 15.04
N ASP A 120 6.26 -7.90 16.28
CA ASP A 120 7.09 -7.61 17.45
C ASP A 120 8.46 -8.30 17.33
N ILE A 121 9.52 -7.58 17.71
CA ILE A 121 10.89 -8.12 17.69
C ILE A 121 11.10 -9.20 18.76
N ASN A 122 10.32 -9.19 19.84
CA ASN A 122 10.34 -10.22 20.87
C ASN A 122 9.74 -11.52 20.33
N PRO A 123 10.49 -12.63 20.26
CA PRO A 123 9.99 -13.89 19.72
C PRO A 123 8.77 -14.44 20.46
N ASN A 124 8.61 -14.15 21.74
CA ASN A 124 7.45 -14.57 22.53
C ASN A 124 6.18 -13.72 22.26
N LYS A 125 6.33 -12.61 21.54
CA LYS A 125 5.25 -11.72 21.12
C LYS A 125 5.21 -11.53 19.60
N ARG A 126 5.81 -12.44 18.85
CA ARG A 126 5.98 -12.32 17.40
C ARG A 126 4.63 -12.22 16.65
N GLY A 127 3.55 -12.70 17.24
CA GLY A 127 2.21 -12.56 16.70
C GLY A 127 1.62 -11.15 16.80
N ASP A 128 2.16 -10.30 17.68
CA ASP A 128 1.73 -8.91 17.81
C ASP A 128 2.26 -8.08 16.63
N MET A 129 1.47 -7.11 16.17
CA MET A 129 1.82 -6.29 15.00
C MET A 129 1.75 -4.81 15.31
N GLN A 130 2.72 -4.07 14.78
CA GLN A 130 2.81 -2.61 14.91
C GLN A 130 2.49 -1.97 13.56
N PRO A 131 1.32 -1.33 13.41
CA PRO A 131 0.98 -0.60 12.19
C PRO A 131 1.71 0.73 12.11
N LYS A 132 2.16 1.09 10.89
CA LYS A 132 2.70 2.42 10.56
C LYS A 132 2.30 2.75 9.13
N PRO A 133 1.72 3.94 8.87
CA PRO A 133 1.24 4.30 7.55
C PRO A 133 2.38 4.51 6.55
N ILE A 134 2.06 4.30 5.27
CA ILE A 134 2.89 4.71 4.13
C ILE A 134 2.20 5.86 3.41
N VAL A 135 2.94 6.92 3.11
CA VAL A 135 2.46 8.06 2.33
C VAL A 135 3.31 8.22 1.07
N ILE A 136 2.67 8.21 -0.09
CA ILE A 136 3.32 8.42 -1.38
C ILE A 136 2.86 9.77 -1.93
N GLY A 137 3.80 10.71 -2.05
CA GLY A 137 3.58 12.07 -2.52
C GLY A 137 3.14 12.14 -3.99
N GLU A 138 2.72 13.33 -4.41
CA GLU A 138 2.27 13.59 -5.78
C GLU A 138 3.39 13.31 -6.81
N ASN A 139 3.01 12.77 -7.98
CA ASN A 139 3.90 12.51 -9.11
C ASN A 139 5.13 11.64 -8.76
N VAL A 140 5.05 10.82 -7.72
CA VAL A 140 6.11 9.85 -7.40
C VAL A 140 6.08 8.70 -8.40
N TRP A 141 7.26 8.27 -8.82
CA TRP A 141 7.43 7.04 -9.59
C TRP A 141 8.15 5.98 -8.76
N ILE A 142 7.49 4.84 -8.53
CA ILE A 142 8.08 3.68 -7.86
C ILE A 142 8.44 2.63 -8.91
N GLY A 143 9.74 2.37 -9.07
CA GLY A 143 10.27 1.37 -9.98
C GLY A 143 9.88 -0.05 -9.57
N SER A 144 9.83 -0.95 -10.56
CA SER A 144 9.41 -2.34 -10.39
C SER A 144 10.24 -3.10 -9.34
N ASN A 145 9.60 -4.05 -8.64
CA ASN A 145 10.21 -4.89 -7.60
C ASN A 145 10.75 -4.12 -6.38
N SER A 146 10.31 -2.88 -6.18
CA SER A 146 10.68 -2.12 -4.97
C SER A 146 9.81 -2.52 -3.78
N THR A 147 10.37 -2.36 -2.58
CA THR A 147 9.67 -2.59 -1.31
C THR A 147 9.73 -1.32 -0.46
N ILE A 148 8.57 -0.84 -0.02
CA ILE A 148 8.45 0.30 0.88
C ILE A 148 8.06 -0.21 2.27
N LEU A 149 8.85 0.12 3.28
CA LEU A 149 8.68 -0.37 4.64
C LEU A 149 7.73 0.49 5.48
N PRO A 150 7.21 -0.05 6.62
CA PRO A 150 6.23 0.63 7.45
C PRO A 150 6.70 1.99 7.97
N GLY A 151 5.85 2.99 7.82
CA GLY A 151 6.08 4.34 8.32
C GLY A 151 6.83 5.28 7.37
N VAL A 152 7.11 4.84 6.14
CA VAL A 152 7.84 5.64 5.15
C VAL A 152 6.93 6.65 4.48
N THR A 153 7.40 7.90 4.39
CA THR A 153 6.85 8.94 3.52
C THR A 153 7.78 9.18 2.34
N ILE A 154 7.23 9.12 1.12
CA ILE A 154 7.97 9.44 -0.11
C ILE A 154 7.54 10.83 -0.56
N GLY A 155 8.50 11.75 -0.62
CA GLY A 155 8.27 13.15 -1.03
C GLY A 155 7.86 13.28 -2.49
N LYS A 156 7.12 14.33 -2.77
CA LYS A 156 6.59 14.69 -4.09
C LYS A 156 7.66 14.62 -5.18
N GLY A 157 7.29 14.15 -6.37
CA GLY A 157 8.13 14.14 -7.56
C GLY A 157 9.32 13.19 -7.50
N SER A 158 9.48 12.41 -6.42
CA SER A 158 10.64 11.53 -6.26
C SER A 158 10.52 10.23 -7.02
N ILE A 159 11.65 9.61 -7.31
CA ILE A 159 11.76 8.33 -8.01
C ILE A 159 12.43 7.31 -7.09
N ILE A 160 11.77 6.19 -6.93
CA ILE A 160 12.32 5.00 -6.30
C ILE A 160 12.84 4.09 -7.42
N ALA A 161 14.14 3.86 -7.50
CA ALA A 161 14.74 3.00 -8.51
C ALA A 161 14.28 1.54 -8.34
N ALA A 162 14.17 0.82 -9.45
CA ALA A 162 13.73 -0.56 -9.45
C ALA A 162 14.56 -1.44 -8.50
N GLY A 163 13.90 -2.36 -7.80
CA GLY A 163 14.52 -3.28 -6.83
C GLY A 163 14.98 -2.63 -5.52
N ALA A 164 14.62 -1.38 -5.26
CA ALA A 164 15.01 -0.68 -4.03
C ALA A 164 14.21 -1.17 -2.81
N VAL A 165 14.84 -1.16 -1.63
CA VAL A 165 14.18 -1.34 -0.34
C VAL A 165 14.25 -0.04 0.45
N VAL A 166 13.13 0.67 0.51
CA VAL A 166 13.02 1.99 1.15
C VAL A 166 12.68 1.81 2.62
N THR A 167 13.63 2.18 3.50
CA THR A 167 13.55 1.96 4.95
C THR A 167 13.39 3.24 5.76
N LYS A 168 13.45 4.41 5.10
CA LYS A 168 13.36 5.75 5.69
C LYS A 168 12.65 6.67 4.73
N ASP A 169 12.18 7.80 5.24
CA ASP A 169 11.56 8.84 4.44
C ASP A 169 12.49 9.30 3.30
N VAL A 170 11.86 9.68 2.20
CA VAL A 170 12.51 10.15 0.98
C VAL A 170 12.12 11.62 0.76
N ASP A 171 13.11 12.49 0.60
CA ASP A 171 12.89 13.91 0.31
C ASP A 171 12.17 14.10 -1.04
N GLU A 172 11.64 15.30 -1.28
CA GLU A 172 11.02 15.66 -2.55
C GLU A 172 12.03 15.79 -3.69
N ASN A 173 11.60 15.49 -4.91
CA ASN A 173 12.38 15.67 -6.15
C ASN A 173 13.77 15.02 -6.11
N VAL A 174 13.86 13.79 -5.58
CA VAL A 174 15.10 13.03 -5.57
C VAL A 174 14.92 11.64 -6.19
N VAL A 175 16.04 11.07 -6.62
CA VAL A 175 16.13 9.65 -6.98
C VAL A 175 16.84 8.91 -5.85
N VAL A 176 16.21 7.84 -5.35
CA VAL A 176 16.81 6.93 -4.37
C VAL A 176 16.83 5.50 -4.93
N GLY A 177 17.76 4.66 -4.49
CA GLY A 177 17.86 3.27 -4.94
C GLY A 177 18.79 2.42 -4.09
N GLY A 178 18.72 1.11 -4.29
CA GLY A 178 19.54 0.12 -3.58
C GLY A 178 18.87 -0.51 -2.37
N VAL A 179 19.60 -1.39 -1.65
CA VAL A 179 19.13 -2.15 -0.48
C VAL A 179 20.16 -1.98 0.64
N PRO A 180 19.86 -1.16 1.68
CA PRO A 180 18.75 -0.23 1.76
C PRO A 180 18.87 0.93 0.77
N ALA A 181 17.75 1.54 0.39
CA ALA A 181 17.73 2.66 -0.54
C ALA A 181 18.52 3.86 0.00
N LYS A 182 19.31 4.46 -0.87
CA LYS A 182 20.12 5.66 -0.61
C LYS A 182 19.91 6.70 -1.69
N PHE A 183 20.16 7.96 -1.36
CA PHE A 183 20.15 9.06 -2.31
C PHE A 183 21.12 8.79 -3.48
N ILE A 184 20.65 9.03 -4.69
CA ILE A 184 21.43 8.93 -5.93
C ILE A 184 21.67 10.32 -6.51
N LYS A 185 20.60 11.08 -6.74
CA LYS A 185 20.68 12.44 -7.29
C LYS A 185 19.40 13.26 -7.02
N LYS A 186 19.48 14.58 -7.17
CA LYS A 186 18.30 15.46 -7.29
C LYS A 186 17.71 15.36 -8.70
N ILE A 187 16.42 15.61 -8.79
CA ILE A 187 15.71 15.79 -10.06
C ILE A 187 15.66 17.31 -10.29
N GLU A 188 16.28 17.74 -11.37
CA GLU A 188 16.21 19.14 -11.83
C GLU A 188 14.99 19.31 -12.72
N GLU A 189 14.29 20.46 -12.57
CA GLU A 189 13.14 20.84 -13.40
C GLU A 189 13.58 21.25 -14.81
#